data_03916d64bb93fc561758857f2a0822bf
#
_entry.id   03916d64bb93fc561758857f2a0822bf
#
_cell.length_a   1.000
_cell.length_b   1.000
_cell.length_c   1.000
_cell.angle_alpha   90.00
_cell.angle_beta   90.00
_cell.angle_gamma   90.00
#
_symmetry.space_group_name_H-M   'P 1'
#
loop_
_entity.id
_entity.type
_entity.pdbx_description
1 polymer ?
#
loop_
_entity_poly.entity_id
_entity_poly.type
_entity_poly.pdbx_seq_one_letter_code
_entity_poly.pdbx_strand_id
1 'polypeptide(L)'
;LPNGSAYVDNCDVCDDDASNDCVQDCMGAWGGTSDFETFYLDLDGDGQGAGDGYELCNGLDLTGWVTNGDDADDNCASNIHDECDVCDGDNSSCADCAGTPNGDSWESDCGCVASDNSGDDCDDCFGVPNGTAWYSDCGCVPDGNSGDDCDDCAGIPDGDATIDECGTCDDDSSNDCVQDCAGTWGGSLVNDACGI
;
A
#
# COMPACT_ATOMS: atom_id res chain seq x y z
N LEU A 1 -11.49 -37.34 -82.61
CA LEU A 1 -10.96 -38.68 -82.97
C LEU A 1 -11.72 -39.70 -82.14
N PRO A 2 -12.26 -40.85 -82.74
CA PRO A 2 -13.13 -41.76 -82.08
C PRO A 2 -12.48 -42.69 -81.02
N ASN A 3 -11.22 -42.49 -80.66
CA ASN A 3 -10.47 -43.23 -79.61
C ASN A 3 -9.45 -42.35 -78.91
N GLY A 4 -9.75 -41.10 -78.66
CA GLY A 4 -8.90 -40.26 -77.84
C GLY A 4 -8.94 -40.59 -76.33
N SER A 5 -7.84 -40.47 -75.64
CA SER A 5 -7.73 -40.70 -74.19
C SER A 5 -8.11 -39.42 -73.36
N ALA A 6 -8.42 -38.31 -74.07
CA ALA A 6 -8.78 -37.09 -73.41
C ALA A 6 -10.10 -37.19 -72.66
N TYR A 7 -10.16 -36.71 -71.43
CA TYR A 7 -11.35 -36.61 -70.58
C TYR A 7 -11.47 -35.15 -70.06
N VAL A 8 -12.66 -34.79 -69.60
CA VAL A 8 -12.85 -33.47 -68.98
C VAL A 8 -12.51 -33.63 -67.49
N ASP A 9 -11.54 -32.90 -67.05
CA ASP A 9 -11.14 -32.88 -65.66
C ASP A 9 -12.10 -32.02 -64.79
N ASN A 10 -11.81 -31.90 -63.50
CA ASN A 10 -12.65 -31.12 -62.59
C ASN A 10 -12.43 -29.59 -62.71
N CYS A 11 -11.55 -29.14 -63.66
CA CYS A 11 -11.37 -27.76 -64.06
C CYS A 11 -12.05 -27.42 -65.40
N ASP A 12 -12.86 -28.30 -65.95
CA ASP A 12 -13.48 -28.21 -67.26
C ASP A 12 -12.44 -28.17 -68.43
N VAL A 13 -11.21 -28.66 -68.22
CA VAL A 13 -10.20 -28.84 -69.28
C VAL A 13 -10.33 -30.24 -69.86
N CYS A 14 -10.33 -30.34 -71.20
CA CYS A 14 -10.46 -31.60 -71.91
C CYS A 14 -9.13 -32.00 -72.56
N ASP A 15 -8.32 -32.80 -71.84
CA ASP A 15 -7.07 -33.34 -72.36
C ASP A 15 -6.75 -34.72 -71.73
N ASP A 16 -5.53 -35.21 -71.90
CA ASP A 16 -5.05 -36.46 -71.26
C ASP A 16 -3.81 -36.21 -70.39
N ASP A 17 -3.64 -34.93 -69.96
CA ASP A 17 -2.51 -34.50 -69.10
C ASP A 17 -2.94 -34.36 -67.63
N ALA A 18 -2.78 -35.44 -66.87
CA ALA A 18 -3.12 -35.43 -65.44
C ALA A 18 -2.25 -34.48 -64.58
N SER A 19 -1.24 -33.82 -65.17
CA SER A 19 -0.39 -32.84 -64.49
C SER A 19 -1.03 -31.46 -64.31
N ASN A 20 -2.09 -31.19 -65.10
CA ASN A 20 -2.87 -29.96 -65.01
C ASN A 20 -4.26 -30.14 -64.39
N ASP A 21 -4.59 -31.38 -63.98
CA ASP A 21 -5.86 -31.70 -63.29
C ASP A 21 -5.96 -30.84 -62.02
N CYS A 22 -7.09 -30.23 -61.78
CA CYS A 22 -7.35 -29.51 -60.53
C CYS A 22 -7.39 -30.45 -59.31
N VAL A 23 -6.82 -29.95 -58.25
CA VAL A 23 -6.99 -30.51 -56.91
C VAL A 23 -7.99 -29.65 -56.12
N GLN A 24 -8.67 -30.27 -55.19
CA GLN A 24 -9.53 -29.53 -54.25
C GLN A 24 -8.66 -28.77 -53.25
N ASP A 25 -9.05 -27.54 -53.01
CA ASP A 25 -8.53 -26.76 -51.91
C ASP A 25 -9.09 -27.22 -50.53
N CYS A 26 -8.65 -26.67 -49.42
CA CYS A 26 -9.14 -27.06 -48.11
C CYS A 26 -10.62 -26.71 -47.84
N MET A 27 -11.25 -25.91 -48.68
CA MET A 27 -12.70 -25.64 -48.69
C MET A 27 -13.48 -26.62 -49.59
N GLY A 28 -12.78 -27.50 -50.30
CA GLY A 28 -13.36 -28.46 -51.23
C GLY A 28 -13.66 -27.89 -52.60
N ALA A 29 -13.20 -26.70 -52.96
CA ALA A 29 -13.35 -26.12 -54.28
C ALA A 29 -12.28 -26.66 -55.23
N TRP A 30 -12.69 -27.15 -56.41
CA TRP A 30 -11.76 -27.61 -57.45
C TRP A 30 -11.03 -26.40 -58.05
N GLY A 31 -9.69 -26.44 -58.05
CA GLY A 31 -8.87 -25.33 -58.54
C GLY A 31 -8.94 -24.09 -57.62
N GLY A 32 -9.44 -24.23 -56.39
CA GLY A 32 -9.46 -23.17 -55.40
C GLY A 32 -8.08 -22.84 -54.88
N THR A 33 -7.97 -21.78 -54.13
CA THR A 33 -6.69 -21.22 -53.64
C THR A 33 -6.59 -21.22 -52.11
N SER A 34 -7.56 -21.81 -51.41
CA SER A 34 -7.52 -21.89 -49.96
C SER A 34 -6.60 -23.01 -49.52
N ASP A 35 -5.71 -22.73 -48.60
CA ASP A 35 -4.74 -23.64 -48.04
C ASP A 35 -4.88 -23.81 -46.53
N PHE A 36 -4.35 -24.91 -46.01
CA PHE A 36 -4.12 -25.05 -44.57
C PHE A 36 -2.94 -24.21 -44.13
N GLU A 37 -3.17 -23.38 -43.14
CA GLU A 37 -2.14 -22.57 -42.49
C GLU A 37 -2.24 -22.76 -40.97
N THR A 38 -1.12 -22.48 -40.27
CA THR A 38 -1.13 -22.51 -38.80
C THR A 38 -1.64 -21.18 -38.26
N PHE A 39 -2.66 -21.27 -37.41
CA PHE A 39 -3.26 -20.13 -36.74
C PHE A 39 -3.17 -20.31 -35.23
N TYR A 40 -3.09 -19.19 -34.53
CA TYR A 40 -3.06 -19.05 -33.08
C TYR A 40 -4.25 -18.23 -32.63
N LEU A 41 -4.80 -18.56 -31.46
CA LEU A 41 -5.89 -17.78 -30.90
C LEU A 41 -5.35 -16.43 -30.40
N ASP A 42 -6.05 -15.35 -30.72
CA ASP A 42 -5.76 -13.97 -30.29
C ASP A 42 -6.90 -13.53 -29.35
N LEU A 43 -6.66 -13.58 -28.03
CA LEU A 43 -7.69 -13.32 -27.02
C LEU A 43 -7.85 -11.84 -26.71
N ASP A 44 -6.76 -11.04 -26.80
CA ASP A 44 -6.78 -9.62 -26.46
C ASP A 44 -6.90 -8.71 -27.68
N GLY A 45 -6.73 -9.25 -28.90
CA GLY A 45 -7.00 -8.56 -30.14
C GLY A 45 -5.85 -7.67 -30.64
N ASP A 46 -4.61 -7.94 -30.20
CA ASP A 46 -3.44 -7.15 -30.61
C ASP A 46 -2.86 -7.59 -31.96
N GLY A 47 -3.34 -8.70 -32.52
CA GLY A 47 -2.86 -9.28 -33.77
C GLY A 47 -1.73 -10.29 -33.63
N GLN A 48 -1.40 -10.66 -32.40
CA GLN A 48 -0.54 -11.75 -32.04
C GLN A 48 -1.39 -12.77 -31.27
N GLY A 49 -1.04 -14.02 -31.31
CA GLY A 49 -1.73 -15.07 -30.58
C GLY A 49 -0.76 -15.93 -29.82
N ALA A 50 -1.26 -16.69 -28.86
CA ALA A 50 -0.47 -17.54 -28.00
C ALA A 50 -0.88 -19.02 -28.05
N GLY A 51 -0.09 -19.86 -27.38
CA GLY A 51 -0.37 -21.27 -27.16
C GLY A 51 -0.03 -22.17 -28.35
N ASP A 52 -0.80 -23.27 -28.49
CA ASP A 52 -0.59 -24.23 -29.54
C ASP A 52 -1.17 -23.73 -30.88
N GLY A 53 -0.40 -23.88 -31.96
CA GLY A 53 -0.87 -23.55 -33.29
C GLY A 53 -1.83 -24.62 -33.82
N TYR A 54 -2.85 -24.19 -34.55
CA TYR A 54 -3.86 -25.04 -35.18
C TYR A 54 -3.76 -24.93 -36.69
N GLU A 55 -3.74 -26.06 -37.39
CA GLU A 55 -3.86 -26.09 -38.85
C GLU A 55 -5.29 -25.90 -39.26
N LEU A 56 -5.65 -24.71 -39.75
CA LEU A 56 -6.96 -24.34 -40.20
C LEU A 56 -6.95 -23.92 -41.67
N CYS A 57 -8.10 -24.12 -42.37
CA CYS A 57 -8.21 -23.63 -43.73
C CYS A 57 -8.40 -22.13 -43.76
N ASN A 58 -7.53 -21.40 -44.49
CA ASN A 58 -7.54 -19.92 -44.55
C ASN A 58 -8.76 -19.33 -45.28
N GLY A 59 -9.59 -20.20 -45.91
CA GLY A 59 -10.90 -19.83 -46.48
C GLY A 59 -12.04 -19.76 -45.48
N LEU A 60 -11.83 -20.18 -44.22
CA LEU A 60 -12.82 -20.11 -43.13
C LEU A 60 -12.93 -18.68 -42.57
N ASP A 61 -14.03 -18.43 -41.83
CA ASP A 61 -14.09 -17.26 -40.95
C ASP A 61 -13.22 -17.51 -39.71
N LEU A 62 -12.06 -16.86 -39.69
CA LEU A 62 -11.04 -17.01 -38.66
C LEU A 62 -10.97 -15.77 -37.78
N THR A 63 -12.12 -15.14 -37.49
CA THR A 63 -12.18 -14.00 -36.55
C THR A 63 -11.63 -14.42 -35.17
N GLY A 64 -10.64 -13.69 -34.64
CA GLY A 64 -9.94 -14.01 -33.40
C GLY A 64 -8.83 -15.05 -33.55
N TRP A 65 -8.41 -15.33 -34.80
CA TRP A 65 -7.28 -16.18 -35.10
C TRP A 65 -6.27 -15.41 -35.96
N VAL A 66 -5.00 -15.55 -35.65
CA VAL A 66 -3.88 -14.88 -36.31
C VAL A 66 -2.79 -15.88 -36.71
N THR A 67 -1.96 -15.51 -37.66
CA THR A 67 -0.82 -16.39 -38.10
C THR A 67 0.46 -16.14 -37.33
N ASN A 68 0.53 -15.06 -36.52
CA ASN A 68 1.63 -14.77 -35.62
C ASN A 68 1.36 -15.38 -34.25
N GLY A 69 2.24 -16.32 -33.81
CA GLY A 69 2.11 -17.01 -32.51
C GLY A 69 3.14 -16.52 -31.47
N ASP A 70 3.64 -15.29 -31.60
CA ASP A 70 4.73 -14.74 -30.77
C ASP A 70 4.22 -13.89 -29.57
N ASP A 71 2.93 -14.00 -29.24
CA ASP A 71 2.37 -13.27 -28.10
C ASP A 71 2.93 -13.80 -26.77
N ALA A 72 3.42 -12.88 -25.94
CA ALA A 72 3.98 -13.19 -24.64
C ALA A 72 2.89 -13.29 -23.54
N ASP A 73 1.78 -12.56 -23.68
CA ASP A 73 0.62 -12.62 -22.76
C ASP A 73 -0.68 -12.30 -23.51
N ASP A 74 -1.37 -13.32 -23.97
CA ASP A 74 -2.64 -13.30 -24.71
C ASP A 74 -3.84 -12.70 -23.91
N ASN A 75 -3.56 -12.04 -22.80
CA ASN A 75 -4.53 -11.28 -22.02
C ASN A 75 -4.10 -9.81 -21.84
N CYS A 76 -3.01 -9.40 -22.48
CA CYS A 76 -2.44 -8.08 -22.34
C CYS A 76 -1.94 -7.53 -23.67
N ALA A 77 -2.79 -6.84 -24.39
CA ALA A 77 -2.53 -6.36 -25.76
C ALA A 77 -1.26 -5.50 -25.93
N SER A 78 -0.73 -4.94 -24.88
CA SER A 78 0.54 -4.21 -24.90
C SER A 78 1.75 -5.09 -24.58
N ASN A 79 1.51 -6.26 -23.98
CA ASN A 79 2.54 -7.12 -23.40
C ASN A 79 3.39 -6.40 -22.33
N ILE A 80 2.88 -5.31 -21.75
CA ILE A 80 3.57 -4.48 -20.75
C ILE A 80 2.83 -4.59 -19.41
N HIS A 81 3.52 -5.08 -18.41
CA HIS A 81 3.01 -5.13 -17.04
C HIS A 81 3.72 -4.10 -16.16
N ASP A 82 2.99 -3.56 -15.21
CA ASP A 82 3.57 -2.75 -14.15
C ASP A 82 4.28 -3.62 -13.08
N GLU A 83 4.84 -3.00 -12.05
CA GLU A 83 5.53 -3.70 -10.96
C GLU A 83 4.58 -4.52 -10.07
N CYS A 84 3.26 -4.38 -10.27
CA CYS A 84 2.20 -5.14 -9.61
C CYS A 84 1.65 -6.29 -10.48
N ASP A 85 2.29 -6.60 -11.62
CA ASP A 85 1.85 -7.58 -12.63
C ASP A 85 0.47 -7.23 -13.24
N VAL A 86 0.10 -5.95 -13.30
CA VAL A 86 -1.12 -5.47 -13.96
C VAL A 86 -0.79 -4.98 -15.35
N CYS A 87 -1.48 -5.54 -16.37
CA CYS A 87 -1.35 -5.09 -17.74
C CYS A 87 -1.66 -3.60 -17.87
N ASP A 88 -0.76 -2.83 -18.48
CA ASP A 88 -0.83 -1.36 -18.62
C ASP A 88 -1.11 -0.63 -17.30
N GLY A 89 -0.72 -1.23 -16.18
CA GLY A 89 -0.94 -0.69 -14.85
C GLY A 89 -0.09 0.54 -14.55
N ASP A 90 -0.42 1.20 -13.45
CA ASP A 90 0.26 2.41 -12.98
C ASP A 90 0.94 2.21 -11.61
N ASN A 91 1.16 0.95 -11.22
CA ASN A 91 1.75 0.57 -9.95
C ASN A 91 0.88 0.84 -8.70
N SER A 92 -0.36 1.30 -8.88
CA SER A 92 -1.21 1.69 -7.74
C SER A 92 -1.84 0.48 -7.02
N SER A 93 -1.97 -0.65 -7.70
CA SER A 93 -2.69 -1.83 -7.18
C SER A 93 -1.95 -2.56 -6.06
N CYS A 94 -0.62 -2.43 -5.99
CA CYS A 94 0.23 -2.99 -4.95
C CYS A 94 1.07 -1.92 -4.23
N ALA A 95 0.76 -0.64 -4.44
CA ALA A 95 1.46 0.44 -3.76
C ALA A 95 1.13 0.45 -2.27
N ASP A 96 2.16 0.66 -1.46
CA ASP A 96 2.00 0.94 -0.03
C ASP A 96 1.41 2.36 0.19
N CYS A 97 1.18 2.74 1.43
CA CYS A 97 0.64 4.06 1.76
C CYS A 97 1.54 5.22 1.33
N ALA A 98 2.85 5.00 1.12
CA ALA A 98 3.79 5.98 0.60
C ALA A 98 3.80 6.03 -0.95
N GLY A 99 3.02 5.17 -1.62
CA GLY A 99 2.95 5.07 -3.07
C GLY A 99 4.09 4.26 -3.70
N THR A 100 4.78 3.44 -2.92
CA THR A 100 5.85 2.56 -3.42
C THR A 100 5.25 1.22 -3.82
N PRO A 101 5.41 0.76 -5.09
CA PRO A 101 4.95 -0.55 -5.51
C PRO A 101 5.59 -1.66 -4.67
N ASN A 102 4.78 -2.60 -4.20
CA ASN A 102 5.22 -3.68 -3.30
C ASN A 102 6.03 -3.18 -2.08
N GLY A 103 5.82 -1.92 -1.69
CA GLY A 103 6.44 -1.31 -0.52
C GLY A 103 5.89 -1.87 0.78
N ASP A 104 6.55 -1.54 1.88
CA ASP A 104 6.24 -2.05 3.21
C ASP A 104 5.88 -0.94 4.23
N SER A 105 5.69 0.29 3.74
CA SER A 105 5.13 1.38 4.54
C SER A 105 3.69 1.07 4.94
N TRP A 106 3.31 1.45 6.13
CA TRP A 106 2.00 1.11 6.69
C TRP A 106 1.30 2.32 7.29
N GLU A 107 -0.04 2.28 7.34
CA GLU A 107 -0.86 3.32 7.96
C GLU A 107 -0.89 3.15 9.47
N SER A 108 -0.33 4.12 10.18
CA SER A 108 -0.45 4.27 11.64
C SER A 108 -1.49 5.36 11.96
N ASP A 109 -1.79 5.55 13.24
CA ASP A 109 -2.63 6.65 13.71
C ASP A 109 -1.98 8.03 13.45
N CYS A 110 -0.65 8.05 13.23
CA CYS A 110 0.14 9.23 12.84
C CYS A 110 0.26 9.42 11.32
N GLY A 111 -0.41 8.57 10.52
CA GLY A 111 -0.34 8.58 9.07
C GLY A 111 0.54 7.47 8.51
N CYS A 112 0.95 7.61 7.25
CA CYS A 112 1.81 6.64 6.59
C CYS A 112 3.22 6.72 7.11
N VAL A 113 3.75 5.60 7.60
CA VAL A 113 5.09 5.49 8.19
C VAL A 113 5.87 4.35 7.56
N ALA A 114 7.20 4.43 7.62
CA ALA A 114 8.07 3.36 7.14
C ALA A 114 7.93 2.10 7.99
N SER A 115 8.27 0.93 7.43
CA SER A 115 8.12 -0.38 8.10
C SER A 115 8.89 -0.53 9.41
N ASP A 116 9.98 0.22 9.57
CA ASP A 116 10.81 0.24 10.79
C ASP A 116 10.39 1.31 11.81
N ASN A 117 9.39 2.12 11.49
CA ASN A 117 8.84 3.13 12.39
C ASN A 117 7.76 2.53 13.29
N SER A 118 7.76 2.90 14.58
CA SER A 118 6.75 2.43 15.56
C SER A 118 5.35 2.97 15.29
N GLY A 119 5.24 4.07 14.55
CA GLY A 119 3.98 4.76 14.29
C GLY A 119 3.55 5.75 15.34
N ASP A 120 4.36 5.96 16.40
CA ASP A 120 4.03 6.75 17.59
C ASP A 120 4.58 8.19 17.55
N ASP A 121 5.16 8.62 16.41
CA ASP A 121 5.86 9.91 16.29
C ASP A 121 4.97 11.14 16.54
N CYS A 122 3.66 10.97 16.44
CA CYS A 122 2.69 12.03 16.74
C CYS A 122 2.03 11.88 18.10
N ASP A 123 2.42 10.88 18.87
CA ASP A 123 1.81 10.63 20.17
C ASP A 123 2.30 11.64 21.19
N ASP A 124 1.39 12.07 22.04
CA ASP A 124 1.77 12.83 23.22
C ASP A 124 2.38 11.92 24.30
N CYS A 125 2.82 12.49 25.39
CA CYS A 125 3.48 11.72 26.46
C CYS A 125 2.57 10.71 27.19
N PHE A 126 1.26 10.69 26.94
CA PHE A 126 0.34 9.65 27.38
C PHE A 126 0.10 8.59 26.32
N GLY A 127 0.74 8.68 25.14
CA GLY A 127 0.53 7.75 24.04
C GLY A 127 -0.78 8.02 23.30
N VAL A 128 -1.23 9.25 23.21
CA VAL A 128 -2.43 9.65 22.46
C VAL A 128 -2.01 10.28 21.14
N PRO A 129 -2.40 9.68 19.99
CA PRO A 129 -2.07 10.22 18.67
C PRO A 129 -2.56 11.67 18.51
N ASN A 130 -1.64 12.55 18.09
CA ASN A 130 -1.88 14.00 17.99
C ASN A 130 -2.45 14.63 19.28
N GLY A 131 -2.17 14.02 20.43
CA GLY A 131 -2.54 14.54 21.75
C GLY A 131 -1.79 15.83 22.08
N THR A 132 -2.21 16.47 23.16
CA THR A 132 -1.70 17.78 23.59
C THR A 132 -1.01 17.73 24.95
N ALA A 133 -0.89 16.54 25.55
CA ALA A 133 -0.13 16.37 26.76
C ALA A 133 1.37 16.60 26.51
N TRP A 134 2.05 17.11 27.52
CA TRP A 134 3.44 17.49 27.39
C TRP A 134 4.25 17.05 28.61
N TYR A 135 5.57 16.92 28.43
CA TYR A 135 6.47 16.62 29.52
C TYR A 135 6.84 17.90 30.27
N SER A 136 6.47 17.96 31.56
CA SER A 136 7.03 18.88 32.54
C SER A 136 8.15 18.20 33.32
N ASP A 137 8.79 18.89 34.22
CA ASP A 137 9.73 18.33 35.19
C ASP A 137 9.03 17.44 36.24
N CYS A 138 7.70 17.57 36.39
CA CYS A 138 6.87 16.69 37.18
C CYS A 138 6.37 15.45 36.40
N GLY A 139 6.82 15.25 35.16
CA GLY A 139 6.41 14.15 34.30
C GLY A 139 5.44 14.56 33.19
N CYS A 140 4.70 13.58 32.64
CA CYS A 140 3.71 13.84 31.62
C CYS A 140 2.45 14.45 32.22
N VAL A 141 2.04 15.62 31.71
CA VAL A 141 0.88 16.36 32.22
C VAL A 141 -0.09 16.68 31.08
N PRO A 142 -1.42 16.73 31.36
CA PRO A 142 -2.40 17.08 30.36
C PRO A 142 -2.29 18.55 29.92
N ASP A 143 -2.86 18.84 28.75
CA ASP A 143 -2.98 20.21 28.27
C ASP A 143 -3.71 21.11 29.29
N GLY A 144 -3.16 22.29 29.49
CA GLY A 144 -3.70 23.27 30.46
C GLY A 144 -3.25 23.02 31.89
N ASN A 145 -2.50 21.98 32.20
CA ASN A 145 -1.81 21.83 33.49
C ASN A 145 -0.56 22.73 33.50
N SER A 146 -0.29 23.36 34.66
CA SER A 146 0.92 24.23 34.82
C SER A 146 2.24 23.45 34.78
N GLY A 147 2.16 22.14 35.10
CA GLY A 147 3.32 21.28 35.22
C GLY A 147 4.02 21.32 36.59
N ASP A 148 3.48 22.10 37.54
CA ASP A 148 4.07 22.39 38.85
C ASP A 148 3.52 21.51 39.97
N ASP A 149 2.76 20.44 39.66
CA ASP A 149 2.03 19.64 40.66
C ASP A 149 2.97 18.89 41.64
N CYS A 150 4.24 18.71 41.28
CA CYS A 150 5.26 18.11 42.13
C CYS A 150 6.19 19.14 42.78
N ASP A 151 6.00 20.42 42.49
CA ASP A 151 6.85 21.47 43.02
C ASP A 151 6.59 21.62 44.52
N ASP A 152 7.66 21.86 45.25
CA ASP A 152 7.57 22.30 46.61
C ASP A 152 7.12 23.77 46.68
N CYS A 153 6.94 24.28 47.87
CA CYS A 153 6.54 25.70 48.06
C CYS A 153 7.55 26.73 47.52
N ALA A 154 8.78 26.34 47.25
CA ALA A 154 9.81 27.19 46.64
C ALA A 154 9.82 27.07 45.10
N GLY A 155 8.95 26.25 44.50
CA GLY A 155 8.90 25.99 43.05
C GLY A 155 10.02 25.07 42.58
N ILE A 156 10.47 24.14 43.39
CA ILE A 156 11.47 23.13 43.03
C ILE A 156 10.77 21.81 42.83
N PRO A 157 10.88 21.17 41.63
CA PRO A 157 10.27 19.87 41.35
C PRO A 157 10.75 18.79 42.34
N ASP A 158 9.81 18.06 42.94
CA ASP A 158 10.06 17.06 43.98
C ASP A 158 10.95 17.57 45.16
N GLY A 159 10.90 18.87 45.41
CA GLY A 159 11.63 19.49 46.51
C GLY A 159 11.01 19.17 47.87
N ASP A 160 11.79 19.38 48.95
CA ASP A 160 11.43 19.07 50.34
C ASP A 160 10.90 20.29 51.10
N ALA A 161 10.94 21.49 50.50
CA ALA A 161 10.49 22.69 51.18
C ALA A 161 8.99 22.70 51.47
N THR A 162 8.64 23.03 52.70
CA THR A 162 7.24 23.15 53.17
C THR A 162 6.96 24.50 53.76
N ILE A 163 5.72 24.99 53.67
CA ILE A 163 5.32 26.23 54.31
C ILE A 163 5.10 25.96 55.81
N ASP A 164 5.88 26.62 56.66
CA ASP A 164 5.68 26.56 58.10
C ASP A 164 4.43 27.39 58.53
N GLU A 165 4.07 27.30 59.83
CA GLU A 165 2.92 27.99 60.38
C GLU A 165 3.09 29.53 60.43
N CYS A 166 4.27 30.06 60.10
CA CYS A 166 4.53 31.49 59.92
C CYS A 166 4.53 31.93 58.43
N GLY A 167 4.35 30.99 57.54
CA GLY A 167 4.34 31.24 56.08
C GLY A 167 5.75 31.30 55.46
N THR A 168 6.81 30.79 56.15
CA THR A 168 8.13 30.62 55.56
C THR A 168 8.16 29.31 54.79
N CYS A 169 8.70 29.37 53.57
CA CYS A 169 8.85 28.19 52.73
C CYS A 169 10.34 27.79 52.73
N ASP A 170 10.68 26.73 53.40
CA ASP A 170 12.01 26.11 53.36
C ASP A 170 11.98 24.68 53.89
N ASP A 171 13.14 24.01 53.98
CA ASP A 171 13.31 22.66 54.54
C ASP A 171 14.01 22.69 55.92
N ASP A 172 14.11 23.87 56.52
CA ASP A 172 14.80 24.08 57.83
C ASP A 172 13.82 24.13 59.02
N SER A 173 13.50 22.97 59.59
CA SER A 173 12.63 22.88 60.78
C SER A 173 13.15 23.59 62.01
N SER A 174 14.38 24.12 61.97
CA SER A 174 14.94 24.86 63.11
C SER A 174 14.44 26.31 63.21
N ASN A 175 13.89 26.82 62.12
CA ASN A 175 13.30 28.16 62.07
C ASN A 175 11.77 28.18 62.11
N ASP A 176 11.16 26.95 62.17
CA ASP A 176 9.69 26.80 62.26
C ASP A 176 9.15 27.60 63.46
N CYS A 177 8.01 28.21 63.23
CA CYS A 177 7.32 28.89 64.30
C CYS A 177 6.87 27.96 65.39
N VAL A 178 7.00 28.45 66.60
CA VAL A 178 6.39 27.81 67.78
C VAL A 178 5.21 28.67 68.27
N GLN A 179 4.22 28.03 68.88
CA GLN A 179 3.12 28.74 69.51
C GLN A 179 3.57 29.36 70.82
N ASP A 180 3.12 30.59 71.00
CA ASP A 180 3.25 31.24 72.30
C ASP A 180 2.22 30.66 73.34
N CYS A 181 2.25 31.09 74.55
CA CYS A 181 1.32 30.59 75.60
C CYS A 181 -0.13 30.95 75.38
N ALA A 182 -0.44 31.81 74.44
CA ALA A 182 -1.80 32.14 73.98
C ALA A 182 -2.19 31.31 72.74
N GLY A 183 -1.33 30.43 72.21
CA GLY A 183 -1.59 29.59 71.07
C GLY A 183 -1.38 30.34 69.74
N THR A 184 -0.69 31.50 69.73
CA THR A 184 -0.40 32.25 68.51
C THR A 184 0.96 31.80 67.91
N TRP A 185 0.97 31.32 66.64
CA TRP A 185 2.19 30.94 65.97
C TRP A 185 3.13 32.16 65.78
N GLY A 186 4.41 32.01 66.12
CA GLY A 186 5.36 33.11 66.08
C GLY A 186 5.09 34.24 67.06
N GLY A 187 4.16 34.05 67.99
CA GLY A 187 3.86 34.99 69.04
C GLY A 187 5.01 35.11 70.08
N SER A 188 4.96 36.15 70.87
CA SER A 188 5.97 36.45 71.85
C SER A 188 5.53 36.34 73.33
N LEU A 189 4.33 35.85 73.53
CA LEU A 189 3.83 35.70 74.89
C LEU A 189 4.46 34.50 75.57
N VAL A 190 4.96 34.70 76.79
CA VAL A 190 5.55 33.66 77.60
C VAL A 190 4.76 33.51 78.91
N ASN A 191 4.67 32.31 79.43
CA ASN A 191 4.10 32.11 80.75
C ASN A 191 4.95 32.82 81.79
N ASP A 192 4.35 33.64 82.62
CA ASP A 192 5.04 34.25 83.74
C ASP A 192 5.33 33.21 84.86
N ALA A 193 6.01 33.61 85.87
CA ALA A 193 6.41 32.74 86.99
C ALA A 193 5.21 32.20 87.78
N CYS A 194 3.96 32.64 87.50
CA CYS A 194 2.74 32.20 88.14
C CYS A 194 1.88 31.26 87.19
N GLY A 195 2.36 31.02 85.95
CA GLY A 195 1.66 30.20 84.97
C GLY A 195 0.39 30.87 84.36
N ILE A 196 0.28 32.20 84.34
CA ILE A 196 -0.85 32.98 83.80
C ILE A 196 -0.42 33.72 82.56
#